data_eccd862f244b141ff173b4984120509a
#
_entry.id   eccd862f244b141ff173b4984120509a
#
_cell.length_a   1.000
_cell.length_b   1.000
_cell.length_c   1.000
_cell.angle_alpha   90.00
_cell.angle_beta   90.00
_cell.angle_gamma   90.00
#
_symmetry.space_group_name_H-M   'P 1'
#
loop_
_entity.id
_entity.type
_entity.pdbx_description
1 polymer ?
#
loop_
_entity_poly.entity_id
_entity_poly.type
_entity_poly.pdbx_seq_one_letter_code
_entity_poly.pdbx_strand_id
1 'polypeptide(L)'
;MSLKENLLELLQKNSGEFLSGERAAEILSVSRTAVWKAVTALKNEGYNIESVTNRGYRLSAATDALSACGINDILGGQAKNYDVSVLGTVTSTNALIKAEAANGADEGRIIIAAEQTAGRGRFGRSFFSPTGSGLYISILLRPTLPVTAAVSVTAAAAAAVAEAIEKVTDQKTEIKWVNDILVNGKKVCGILTEASLDVESGALSYAVLGIGVNVYPPVGGFPADIKNKAGALSDTKHPGLKNRLAAEIITRFFSYYSSLAAKTYLDPYRSRCIVPGKNITVLSCGRETPAYAVMIDDDCRLLVRYDDGSEEYLSSGEISIRL
;
A
#
# COMPACT_ATOMS: atom_id res chain seq x y z
N MET A 1 -14.84 0.51 17.33
CA MET A 1 -14.14 -0.76 17.03
C MET A 1 -15.06 -1.93 17.33
N SER A 2 -15.05 -2.98 16.52
CA SER A 2 -15.84 -4.20 16.76
C SER A 2 -15.22 -5.01 17.90
N LEU A 3 -16.01 -5.91 18.52
CA LEU A 3 -15.50 -6.83 19.54
C LEU A 3 -14.28 -7.63 19.06
N LYS A 4 -14.28 -8.01 17.79
CA LYS A 4 -13.21 -8.75 17.15
C LYS A 4 -11.90 -7.96 17.10
N GLU A 5 -11.96 -6.68 16.75
CA GLU A 5 -10.81 -5.76 16.71
C GLU A 5 -10.26 -5.53 18.12
N ASN A 6 -11.13 -5.27 19.10
CA ASN A 6 -10.72 -5.10 20.49
C ASN A 6 -10.06 -6.36 21.06
N LEU A 7 -10.57 -7.54 20.72
CA LEU A 7 -9.97 -8.81 21.15
C LEU A 7 -8.61 -9.04 20.49
N LEU A 8 -8.47 -8.71 19.21
CA LEU A 8 -7.19 -8.82 18.50
C LEU A 8 -6.14 -7.92 19.14
N GLU A 9 -6.49 -6.66 19.40
CA GLU A 9 -5.62 -5.71 20.09
C GLU A 9 -5.19 -6.23 21.48
N LEU A 10 -6.13 -6.77 22.24
CA LEU A 10 -5.85 -7.35 23.56
C LEU A 10 -4.90 -8.55 23.48
N LEU A 11 -5.08 -9.45 22.50
CA LEU A 11 -4.19 -10.58 22.26
C LEU A 11 -2.81 -10.16 21.76
N GLN A 12 -2.71 -9.06 21.03
CA GLN A 12 -1.42 -8.50 20.57
C GLN A 12 -0.64 -7.87 21.72
N LYS A 13 -1.31 -7.09 22.57
CA LYS A 13 -0.69 -6.53 23.79
C LYS A 13 -0.13 -7.60 24.73
N ASN A 14 -0.71 -8.81 24.69
CA ASN A 14 -0.26 -9.98 25.42
C ASN A 14 0.41 -11.02 24.49
N SER A 15 1.10 -10.57 23.43
CA SER A 15 1.70 -11.47 22.45
C SER A 15 2.67 -12.46 23.11
N GLY A 16 2.52 -13.75 22.77
CA GLY A 16 3.30 -14.82 23.33
C GLY A 16 2.75 -15.40 24.66
N GLU A 17 1.83 -14.72 25.35
CA GLU A 17 1.21 -15.18 26.59
C GLU A 17 -0.22 -15.69 26.38
N PHE A 18 -0.63 -16.63 27.23
CA PHE A 18 -2.01 -17.11 27.22
C PHE A 18 -2.92 -16.19 28.03
N LEU A 19 -3.96 -15.68 27.37
CA LEU A 19 -5.04 -14.92 27.99
C LEU A 19 -6.25 -15.83 28.18
N SER A 20 -6.72 -16.01 29.43
CA SER A 20 -7.93 -16.83 29.66
C SER A 20 -9.16 -16.19 29.04
N GLY A 21 -10.09 -17.03 28.53
CA GLY A 21 -11.33 -16.54 27.96
C GLY A 21 -12.21 -15.77 28.95
N GLU A 22 -12.09 -16.04 30.24
CA GLU A 22 -12.74 -15.31 31.33
C GLU A 22 -12.14 -13.90 31.48
N ARG A 23 -10.80 -13.82 31.55
CA ARG A 23 -10.11 -12.54 31.66
C ARG A 23 -10.34 -11.63 30.43
N ALA A 24 -10.34 -12.23 29.23
CA ALA A 24 -10.69 -11.50 28.02
C ALA A 24 -12.14 -10.98 28.04
N ALA A 25 -13.08 -11.79 28.53
CA ALA A 25 -14.50 -11.42 28.69
C ALA A 25 -14.67 -10.26 29.68
N GLU A 26 -13.99 -10.30 30.81
CA GLU A 26 -13.98 -9.21 31.82
C GLU A 26 -13.44 -7.90 31.21
N ILE A 27 -12.25 -7.93 30.61
CA ILE A 27 -11.61 -6.72 30.05
C ILE A 27 -12.48 -6.11 28.97
N LEU A 28 -13.08 -6.92 28.09
CA LEU A 28 -13.89 -6.47 26.98
C LEU A 28 -15.36 -6.23 27.36
N SER A 29 -15.75 -6.49 28.61
CA SER A 29 -17.14 -6.38 29.12
C SER A 29 -18.16 -7.17 28.29
N VAL A 30 -17.81 -8.41 27.91
CA VAL A 30 -18.65 -9.31 27.10
C VAL A 30 -18.73 -10.72 27.70
N SER A 31 -19.58 -11.59 27.13
CA SER A 31 -19.62 -12.99 27.56
C SER A 31 -18.46 -13.82 27.03
N ARG A 32 -18.07 -14.89 27.73
CA ARG A 32 -17.08 -15.87 27.25
C ARG A 32 -17.43 -16.46 25.88
N THR A 33 -18.74 -16.66 25.62
CA THR A 33 -19.24 -17.13 24.32
C THR A 33 -18.98 -16.10 23.22
N ALA A 34 -19.10 -14.81 23.51
CA ALA A 34 -18.78 -13.77 22.55
C ALA A 34 -17.27 -13.72 22.24
N VAL A 35 -16.41 -13.89 23.25
CA VAL A 35 -14.94 -14.03 23.06
C VAL A 35 -14.64 -15.25 22.17
N TRP A 36 -15.23 -16.41 22.45
CA TRP A 36 -15.02 -17.61 21.62
C TRP A 36 -15.44 -17.40 20.16
N LYS A 37 -16.59 -16.77 19.90
CA LYS A 37 -17.03 -16.41 18.54
C LYS A 37 -16.04 -15.46 17.84
N ALA A 38 -15.55 -14.46 18.56
CA ALA A 38 -14.56 -13.53 18.04
C ALA A 38 -13.22 -14.21 17.73
N VAL A 39 -12.74 -15.12 18.59
CA VAL A 39 -11.54 -15.94 18.33
C VAL A 39 -11.73 -16.82 17.09
N THR A 40 -12.90 -17.44 16.95
CA THR A 40 -13.19 -18.28 15.78
C THR A 40 -13.21 -17.45 14.50
N ALA A 41 -13.79 -16.25 14.52
CA ALA A 41 -13.78 -15.34 13.39
C ALA A 41 -12.35 -14.91 13.02
N LEU A 42 -11.53 -14.55 14.01
CA LEU A 42 -10.12 -14.20 13.79
C LEU A 42 -9.31 -15.37 13.19
N LYS A 43 -9.52 -16.58 13.67
CA LYS A 43 -8.88 -17.78 13.09
C LYS A 43 -9.26 -17.98 11.62
N ASN A 44 -10.55 -17.79 11.29
CA ASN A 44 -11.04 -17.89 9.91
C ASN A 44 -10.46 -16.80 9.00
N GLU A 45 -10.09 -15.64 9.57
CA GLU A 45 -9.39 -14.55 8.88
C GLU A 45 -7.87 -14.77 8.78
N GLY A 46 -7.39 -15.92 9.22
CA GLY A 46 -5.98 -16.33 9.06
C GLY A 46 -5.06 -15.95 10.25
N TYR A 47 -5.62 -15.45 11.36
CA TYR A 47 -4.82 -15.22 12.56
C TYR A 47 -4.44 -16.55 13.22
N ASN A 48 -3.15 -16.73 13.50
CA ASN A 48 -2.68 -17.92 14.19
C ASN A 48 -2.90 -17.78 15.70
N ILE A 49 -4.12 -18.11 16.16
CA ILE A 49 -4.49 -18.07 17.57
C ILE A 49 -4.52 -19.50 18.11
N GLU A 50 -3.61 -19.79 19.03
CA GLU A 50 -3.62 -21.05 19.77
C GLU A 50 -4.74 -21.01 20.81
N SER A 51 -5.45 -22.13 20.96
CA SER A 51 -6.48 -22.33 21.98
C SER A 51 -6.11 -23.54 22.79
N VAL A 52 -5.86 -23.36 24.09
CA VAL A 52 -5.50 -24.44 25.00
C VAL A 52 -6.52 -24.48 26.15
N THR A 53 -7.10 -25.66 26.36
CA THR A 53 -8.06 -25.88 27.46
C THR A 53 -7.42 -25.45 28.79
N ASN A 54 -8.18 -24.70 29.59
CA ASN A 54 -7.79 -24.16 30.90
C ASN A 54 -6.65 -23.10 30.87
N ARG A 55 -6.04 -22.80 29.72
CA ARG A 55 -5.06 -21.71 29.57
C ARG A 55 -5.61 -20.51 28.82
N GLY A 56 -6.55 -20.76 27.86
CA GLY A 56 -7.18 -19.71 27.07
C GLY A 56 -6.59 -19.57 25.66
N TYR A 57 -6.40 -18.36 25.23
CA TYR A 57 -6.03 -17.98 23.87
C TYR A 57 -4.68 -17.27 23.85
N ARG A 58 -3.87 -17.57 22.86
CA ARG A 58 -2.59 -16.90 22.62
C ARG A 58 -2.46 -16.60 21.14
N LEU A 59 -2.17 -15.35 20.81
CA LEU A 59 -1.73 -15.01 19.47
C LEU A 59 -0.29 -15.48 19.30
N SER A 60 -0.05 -16.35 18.32
CA SER A 60 1.30 -16.85 18.06
C SER A 60 2.22 -15.69 17.65
N ALA A 61 3.42 -15.63 18.21
CA ALA A 61 4.45 -14.68 17.79
C ALA A 61 4.86 -14.88 16.30
N ALA A 62 4.56 -16.05 15.74
CA ALA A 62 4.78 -16.37 14.33
C ALA A 62 3.63 -15.88 13.41
N THR A 63 2.68 -15.08 13.92
CA THR A 63 1.60 -14.55 13.11
C THR A 63 2.08 -13.37 12.25
N ASP A 64 1.66 -13.32 10.99
CA ASP A 64 1.76 -12.13 10.13
C ASP A 64 0.42 -11.38 10.08
N ALA A 65 -0.20 -11.25 11.25
CA ALA A 65 -1.48 -10.56 11.41
C ALA A 65 -1.30 -9.06 11.20
N LEU A 66 -2.01 -8.52 10.21
CA LEU A 66 -2.03 -7.09 9.95
C LEU A 66 -2.94 -6.39 10.99
N SER A 67 -2.41 -5.37 11.68
CA SER A 67 -3.17 -4.65 12.71
C SER A 67 -2.67 -3.24 12.94
N ALA A 68 -3.58 -2.33 13.30
CA ALA A 68 -3.25 -0.95 13.64
C ALA A 68 -2.30 -0.89 14.86
N CYS A 69 -2.53 -1.71 15.88
CA CYS A 69 -1.66 -1.77 17.06
C CYS A 69 -0.22 -2.15 16.67
N GLY A 70 -0.04 -3.26 15.92
CA GLY A 70 1.29 -3.70 15.51
C GLY A 70 2.02 -2.70 14.60
N ILE A 71 1.30 -1.95 13.77
CA ILE A 71 1.86 -0.87 12.96
C ILE A 71 2.26 0.31 13.85
N ASN A 72 1.37 0.74 14.76
CA ASN A 72 1.62 1.87 15.67
C ASN A 72 2.77 1.58 16.64
N ASP A 73 2.92 0.34 17.11
CA ASP A 73 4.04 -0.08 17.96
C ASP A 73 5.38 0.10 17.22
N ILE A 74 5.42 -0.21 15.92
CA ILE A 74 6.63 -0.05 15.09
C ILE A 74 6.88 1.43 14.77
N LEU A 75 5.82 2.21 14.48
CA LEU A 75 5.91 3.66 14.27
C LEU A 75 6.38 4.41 15.52
N GLY A 76 6.13 3.85 16.72
CA GLY A 76 6.55 4.42 17.99
C GLY A 76 6.04 5.84 18.20
N GLY A 77 6.92 6.77 18.54
CA GLY A 77 6.58 8.18 18.76
C GLY A 77 5.95 8.90 17.56
N GLN A 78 6.11 8.38 16.34
CA GLN A 78 5.51 8.96 15.13
C GLN A 78 4.03 8.56 14.96
N ALA A 79 3.57 7.49 15.63
CA ALA A 79 2.19 6.98 15.50
C ALA A 79 1.13 8.06 15.79
N LYS A 80 1.42 9.01 16.68
CA LYS A 80 0.52 10.12 17.04
C LYS A 80 0.23 11.08 15.87
N ASN A 81 1.03 11.04 14.82
CA ASN A 81 0.87 11.92 13.65
C ASN A 81 -0.07 11.31 12.61
N TYR A 82 -0.51 10.06 12.79
CA TYR A 82 -1.29 9.32 11.81
C TYR A 82 -2.50 8.66 12.47
N ASP A 83 -3.64 8.71 11.78
CA ASP A 83 -4.85 7.97 12.18
C ASP A 83 -4.94 6.70 11.35
N VAL A 84 -4.39 5.60 11.86
CA VAL A 84 -4.29 4.31 11.19
C VAL A 84 -5.44 3.39 11.58
N SER A 85 -6.22 2.97 10.59
CA SER A 85 -7.21 1.90 10.74
C SER A 85 -6.86 0.69 9.87
N VAL A 86 -7.02 -0.50 10.43
CA VAL A 86 -6.88 -1.76 9.69
C VAL A 86 -8.23 -2.45 9.62
N LEU A 87 -8.68 -2.74 8.40
CA LEU A 87 -9.98 -3.34 8.11
C LEU A 87 -9.80 -4.72 7.48
N GLY A 88 -10.77 -5.60 7.65
CA GLY A 88 -10.78 -6.92 7.02
C GLY A 88 -10.99 -6.81 5.52
N THR A 89 -12.25 -6.91 5.08
CA THR A 89 -12.68 -6.80 3.69
C THR A 89 -13.37 -5.47 3.45
N VAL A 90 -12.97 -4.76 2.40
CA VAL A 90 -13.59 -3.51 1.96
C VAL A 90 -13.83 -3.53 0.44
N THR A 91 -14.62 -2.62 -0.07
CA THR A 91 -14.74 -2.44 -1.53
C THR A 91 -13.45 -1.88 -2.12
N SER A 92 -12.98 -0.75 -1.59
CA SER A 92 -11.71 -0.11 -1.96
C SER A 92 -11.28 0.84 -0.85
N THR A 93 -10.03 0.76 -0.42
CA THR A 93 -9.46 1.68 0.58
C THR A 93 -9.45 3.12 0.08
N ASN A 94 -9.15 3.35 -1.23
CA ASN A 94 -9.25 4.69 -1.84
C ASN A 94 -10.68 5.24 -1.78
N ALA A 95 -11.69 4.42 -2.05
CA ALA A 95 -13.08 4.86 -2.01
C ALA A 95 -13.51 5.26 -0.59
N LEU A 96 -13.07 4.53 0.43
CA LEU A 96 -13.34 4.86 1.83
C LEU A 96 -12.66 6.16 2.23
N ILE A 97 -11.36 6.33 1.92
CA ILE A 97 -10.65 7.59 2.21
C ILE A 97 -11.31 8.78 1.51
N LYS A 98 -11.77 8.63 0.27
CA LYS A 98 -12.50 9.69 -0.45
C LYS A 98 -13.80 10.08 0.28
N ALA A 99 -14.55 9.09 0.76
CA ALA A 99 -15.77 9.36 1.51
C ALA A 99 -15.48 10.06 2.85
N GLU A 100 -14.44 9.64 3.58
CA GLU A 100 -14.02 10.31 4.81
C GLU A 100 -13.47 11.72 4.54
N ALA A 101 -12.70 11.92 3.47
CA ALA A 101 -12.19 13.24 3.06
C ALA A 101 -13.31 14.24 2.75
N ALA A 102 -14.38 13.78 2.07
CA ALA A 102 -15.57 14.59 1.78
C ALA A 102 -16.35 14.97 3.07
N ASN A 103 -16.22 14.17 4.14
CA ASN A 103 -16.79 14.43 5.45
C ASN A 103 -15.83 15.18 6.39
N GLY A 104 -14.73 15.73 5.87
CA GLY A 104 -13.82 16.60 6.63
C GLY A 104 -12.71 15.89 7.39
N ALA A 105 -12.39 14.62 7.06
CA ALA A 105 -11.24 13.95 7.68
C ALA A 105 -9.95 14.73 7.45
N ASP A 106 -9.06 14.69 8.43
CA ASP A 106 -7.77 15.37 8.41
C ASP A 106 -6.72 14.64 7.56
N GLU A 107 -5.68 15.37 7.15
CA GLU A 107 -4.48 14.79 6.56
C GLU A 107 -3.83 13.77 7.50
N GLY A 108 -3.25 12.72 6.96
CA GLY A 108 -2.65 11.65 7.76
C GLY A 108 -3.64 10.56 8.18
N ARG A 109 -4.90 10.62 7.71
CA ARG A 109 -5.84 9.50 7.83
C ARG A 109 -5.38 8.37 6.91
N ILE A 110 -5.22 7.16 7.46
CA ILE A 110 -4.71 5.98 6.76
C ILE A 110 -5.66 4.81 6.96
N ILE A 111 -6.14 4.24 5.87
CA ILE A 111 -6.91 2.98 5.88
C ILE A 111 -6.09 1.90 5.22
N ILE A 112 -5.94 0.78 5.91
CA ILE A 112 -5.28 -0.42 5.42
C ILE A 112 -6.30 -1.56 5.41
N ALA A 113 -6.36 -2.34 4.35
CA ALA A 113 -7.25 -3.49 4.26
C ALA A 113 -6.49 -4.79 4.03
N ALA A 114 -7.05 -5.90 4.55
CA ALA A 114 -6.54 -7.24 4.26
C ALA A 114 -7.05 -7.78 2.92
N GLU A 115 -8.16 -7.22 2.41
CA GLU A 115 -8.80 -7.60 1.15
C GLU A 115 -9.55 -6.41 0.54
N GLN A 116 -9.57 -6.31 -0.79
CA GLN A 116 -10.45 -5.41 -1.52
C GLN A 116 -11.27 -6.18 -2.56
N THR A 117 -12.60 -6.01 -2.56
CA THR A 117 -13.49 -6.65 -3.54
C THR A 117 -13.56 -5.88 -4.87
N ALA A 118 -13.21 -4.59 -4.86
CA ALA A 118 -13.18 -3.72 -6.03
C ALA A 118 -11.93 -2.83 -6.01
N GLY A 119 -10.75 -3.44 -5.83
CA GLY A 119 -9.46 -2.75 -5.88
C GLY A 119 -9.26 -2.04 -7.23
N ARG A 120 -8.71 -0.82 -7.19
CA ARG A 120 -8.57 0.05 -8.36
C ARG A 120 -7.12 0.24 -8.75
N GLY A 121 -6.88 0.23 -10.05
CA GLY A 121 -5.63 0.66 -10.69
C GLY A 121 -5.87 1.89 -11.59
N ARG A 122 -4.83 2.34 -12.27
CA ARG A 122 -4.90 3.44 -13.23
C ARG A 122 -5.74 3.07 -14.46
N PHE A 123 -6.31 4.07 -15.11
CA PHE A 123 -7.09 3.91 -16.36
C PHE A 123 -8.26 2.93 -16.23
N GLY A 124 -8.94 2.90 -15.07
CA GLY A 124 -10.10 2.04 -14.85
C GLY A 124 -9.80 0.55 -14.69
N ARG A 125 -8.53 0.16 -14.62
CA ARG A 125 -8.14 -1.23 -14.38
C ARG A 125 -8.43 -1.64 -12.94
N SER A 126 -8.69 -2.92 -12.73
CA SER A 126 -8.75 -3.49 -11.39
C SER A 126 -7.35 -3.76 -10.84
N PHE A 127 -7.21 -3.72 -9.51
CA PHE A 127 -6.06 -4.25 -8.79
C PHE A 127 -6.51 -5.48 -8.01
N PHE A 128 -5.98 -6.65 -8.35
CA PHE A 128 -6.35 -7.91 -7.72
C PHE A 128 -5.86 -7.92 -6.26
N SER A 129 -6.80 -7.98 -5.32
CA SER A 129 -6.55 -7.71 -3.91
C SER A 129 -7.16 -8.77 -2.98
N PRO A 130 -6.83 -10.07 -3.15
CA PRO A 130 -7.43 -11.13 -2.35
C PRO A 130 -6.93 -11.13 -0.90
N THR A 131 -7.72 -11.74 -0.02
CA THR A 131 -7.39 -11.85 1.40
C THR A 131 -6.09 -12.62 1.64
N GLY A 132 -5.34 -12.22 2.65
CA GLY A 132 -4.14 -12.90 3.12
C GLY A 132 -2.88 -12.72 2.27
N SER A 133 -2.97 -12.21 1.05
CA SER A 133 -1.85 -12.11 0.11
C SER A 133 -1.20 -10.74 0.06
N GLY A 134 -1.94 -9.67 0.29
CA GLY A 134 -1.48 -8.31 0.06
C GLY A 134 -1.51 -7.39 1.28
N LEU A 135 -1.06 -6.18 1.00
CA LEU A 135 -1.14 -5.00 1.87
C LEU A 135 -1.71 -3.87 1.02
N TYR A 136 -2.92 -3.40 1.35
CA TYR A 136 -3.66 -2.41 0.58
C TYR A 136 -3.87 -1.17 1.43
N ILE A 137 -3.10 -0.11 1.15
CA ILE A 137 -3.02 1.12 1.94
C ILE A 137 -3.62 2.26 1.14
N SER A 138 -4.40 3.12 1.79
CA SER A 138 -4.75 4.43 1.25
C SER A 138 -4.49 5.51 2.29
N ILE A 139 -3.90 6.62 1.86
CA ILE A 139 -3.50 7.76 2.68
C ILE A 139 -4.21 9.01 2.17
N LEU A 140 -4.83 9.76 3.09
CA LEU A 140 -5.39 11.08 2.80
C LEU A 140 -4.31 12.14 2.91
N LEU A 141 -4.19 12.94 1.86
CA LEU A 141 -3.25 14.05 1.76
C LEU A 141 -4.00 15.35 1.46
N ARG A 142 -3.52 16.46 2.03
CA ARG A 142 -4.03 17.81 1.74
C ARG A 142 -2.88 18.75 1.36
N PRO A 143 -2.20 18.45 0.23
CA PRO A 143 -1.03 19.24 -0.17
C PRO A 143 -1.44 20.64 -0.59
N THR A 144 -0.69 21.64 -0.13
CA THR A 144 -0.79 23.05 -0.57
C THR A 144 -0.09 23.30 -1.93
N LEU A 145 -0.06 22.28 -2.78
CA LEU A 145 0.69 22.24 -4.04
C LEU A 145 -0.25 22.27 -5.24
N PRO A 146 0.20 22.74 -6.41
CA PRO A 146 -0.61 22.70 -7.62
C PRO A 146 -0.91 21.25 -8.03
N VAL A 147 -1.97 21.06 -8.81
CA VAL A 147 -2.42 19.73 -9.30
C VAL A 147 -1.33 18.95 -10.03
N THR A 148 -0.42 19.65 -10.68
CA THR A 148 0.76 19.07 -11.34
C THR A 148 1.67 18.30 -10.38
N ALA A 149 1.60 18.57 -9.07
CA ALA A 149 2.36 17.85 -8.05
C ALA A 149 1.88 16.40 -7.80
N ALA A 150 0.75 15.97 -8.36
CA ALA A 150 0.28 14.59 -8.20
C ALA A 150 1.29 13.54 -8.72
N VAL A 151 2.06 13.89 -9.76
CA VAL A 151 3.15 13.03 -10.28
C VAL A 151 4.27 12.92 -9.25
N SER A 152 4.64 14.05 -8.63
CA SER A 152 5.67 14.09 -7.57
C SER A 152 5.26 13.28 -6.34
N VAL A 153 4.00 13.34 -5.91
CA VAL A 153 3.46 12.50 -4.83
C VAL A 153 3.57 11.02 -5.19
N THR A 154 3.22 10.66 -6.43
CA THR A 154 3.31 9.27 -6.92
C THR A 154 4.76 8.79 -6.94
N ALA A 155 5.70 9.61 -7.42
CA ALA A 155 7.12 9.27 -7.49
C ALA A 155 7.76 9.18 -6.10
N ALA A 156 7.41 10.10 -5.18
CA ALA A 156 7.83 10.04 -3.78
C ALA A 156 7.33 8.75 -3.10
N ALA A 157 6.06 8.38 -3.34
CA ALA A 157 5.52 7.12 -2.86
C ALA A 157 6.22 5.90 -3.46
N ALA A 158 6.56 5.94 -4.76
CA ALA A 158 7.28 4.85 -5.41
C ALA A 158 8.69 4.66 -4.83
N ALA A 159 9.43 5.76 -4.61
CA ALA A 159 10.73 5.72 -3.93
C ALA A 159 10.60 5.17 -2.50
N ALA A 160 9.62 5.68 -1.73
CA ALA A 160 9.38 5.23 -0.36
C ALA A 160 9.04 3.74 -0.26
N VAL A 161 8.16 3.25 -1.15
CA VAL A 161 7.78 1.82 -1.19
C VAL A 161 8.95 0.95 -1.62
N ALA A 162 9.71 1.37 -2.63
CA ALA A 162 10.88 0.63 -3.10
C ALA A 162 11.90 0.44 -1.97
N GLU A 163 12.28 1.52 -1.29
CA GLU A 163 13.20 1.47 -0.16
C GLU A 163 12.66 0.71 1.05
N ALA A 164 11.33 0.80 1.31
CA ALA A 164 10.69 0.03 2.37
C ALA A 164 10.78 -1.47 2.11
N ILE A 165 10.50 -1.89 0.86
CA ILE A 165 10.65 -3.29 0.45
C ILE A 165 12.10 -3.75 0.63
N GLU A 166 13.06 -2.99 0.11
CA GLU A 166 14.50 -3.32 0.23
C GLU A 166 14.92 -3.48 1.70
N LYS A 167 14.52 -2.54 2.57
CA LYS A 167 14.87 -2.60 4.00
C LYS A 167 14.26 -3.78 4.75
N VAL A 168 13.03 -4.16 4.39
CA VAL A 168 12.29 -5.18 5.15
C VAL A 168 12.51 -6.59 4.62
N THR A 169 12.88 -6.73 3.33
CA THR A 169 13.00 -8.03 2.65
C THR A 169 14.39 -8.33 2.09
N ASP A 170 15.33 -7.37 2.15
CA ASP A 170 16.66 -7.45 1.52
C ASP A 170 16.63 -7.70 -0.01
N GLN A 171 15.47 -7.46 -0.65
CA GLN A 171 15.30 -7.66 -2.10
C GLN A 171 15.51 -6.36 -2.85
N LYS A 172 16.30 -6.40 -3.92
CA LYS A 172 16.48 -5.26 -4.82
C LYS A 172 15.19 -4.97 -5.57
N THR A 173 14.81 -3.69 -5.60
CA THR A 173 13.63 -3.21 -6.30
C THR A 173 13.98 -2.43 -7.56
N GLU A 174 13.05 -2.42 -8.51
CA GLU A 174 13.09 -1.62 -9.72
C GLU A 174 11.79 -0.84 -9.85
N ILE A 175 11.85 0.37 -10.40
CA ILE A 175 10.66 1.19 -10.65
C ILE A 175 10.40 1.22 -12.16
N LYS A 176 9.21 0.78 -12.57
CA LYS A 176 8.70 1.05 -13.89
C LYS A 176 7.87 2.33 -13.84
N TRP A 177 8.34 3.34 -14.55
CA TRP A 177 7.71 4.67 -14.60
C TRP A 177 6.19 4.56 -14.84
N VAL A 178 5.36 5.22 -14.04
CA VAL A 178 5.70 6.14 -12.95
C VAL A 178 5.43 5.51 -11.58
N ASN A 179 4.72 4.35 -11.51
CA ASN A 179 3.96 3.92 -10.36
C ASN A 179 4.02 2.41 -10.06
N ASP A 180 4.80 1.64 -10.79
CA ASP A 180 4.90 0.20 -10.60
C ASP A 180 6.26 -0.18 -10.01
N ILE A 181 6.26 -0.95 -8.91
CA ILE A 181 7.46 -1.50 -8.32
C ILE A 181 7.60 -2.96 -8.75
N LEU A 182 8.79 -3.32 -9.19
CA LEU A 182 9.13 -4.66 -9.64
C LEU A 182 10.19 -5.26 -8.71
N VAL A 183 10.11 -6.57 -8.56
CA VAL A 183 11.16 -7.42 -7.98
C VAL A 183 11.34 -8.59 -8.92
N ASN A 184 12.59 -8.86 -9.32
CA ASN A 184 12.92 -9.90 -10.31
C ASN A 184 12.08 -9.81 -11.60
N GLY A 185 11.89 -8.56 -12.10
CA GLY A 185 11.14 -8.28 -13.33
C GLY A 185 9.62 -8.45 -13.22
N LYS A 186 9.07 -8.80 -12.04
CA LYS A 186 7.64 -8.94 -11.80
C LYS A 186 7.08 -7.84 -10.93
N LYS A 187 5.90 -7.33 -11.29
CA LYS A 187 5.22 -6.28 -10.53
C LYS A 187 4.76 -6.80 -9.17
N VAL A 188 5.32 -6.25 -8.10
CA VAL A 188 4.95 -6.54 -6.71
C VAL A 188 4.13 -5.42 -6.07
N CYS A 189 4.19 -4.20 -6.63
CA CYS A 189 3.39 -3.07 -6.13
C CYS A 189 2.88 -2.20 -7.27
N GLY A 190 1.67 -1.65 -7.09
CA GLY A 190 1.09 -0.59 -7.90
C GLY A 190 0.64 0.57 -7.02
N ILE A 191 0.86 1.79 -7.48
CA ILE A 191 0.50 3.03 -6.79
C ILE A 191 -0.52 3.79 -7.62
N LEU A 192 -1.53 4.34 -6.96
CA LEU A 192 -2.60 5.13 -7.58
C LEU A 192 -2.84 6.39 -6.76
N THR A 193 -2.45 7.55 -7.29
CA THR A 193 -2.80 8.85 -6.72
C THR A 193 -4.02 9.40 -7.43
N GLU A 194 -5.07 9.68 -6.67
CA GLU A 194 -6.32 10.29 -7.15
C GLU A 194 -6.50 11.65 -6.48
N ALA A 195 -6.63 12.70 -7.28
CA ALA A 195 -6.78 14.07 -6.82
C ALA A 195 -8.24 14.54 -6.94
N SER A 196 -8.69 15.33 -5.98
CA SER A 196 -9.96 16.05 -6.03
C SER A 196 -9.69 17.54 -6.08
N LEU A 197 -10.34 18.23 -7.02
CA LEU A 197 -10.24 19.67 -7.19
C LEU A 197 -11.44 20.35 -6.53
N ASP A 198 -11.18 21.47 -5.91
CA ASP A 198 -12.22 22.42 -5.55
C ASP A 198 -12.72 23.12 -6.82
N VAL A 199 -14.03 23.05 -7.05
CA VAL A 199 -14.64 23.53 -8.32
C VAL A 199 -14.58 25.06 -8.43
N GLU A 200 -14.60 25.78 -7.31
CA GLU A 200 -14.63 27.23 -7.29
C GLU A 200 -13.23 27.84 -7.44
N SER A 201 -12.27 27.31 -6.72
CA SER A 201 -10.89 27.84 -6.73
C SER A 201 -9.97 27.17 -7.75
N GLY A 202 -10.35 25.99 -8.27
CA GLY A 202 -9.47 25.16 -9.10
C GLY A 202 -8.27 24.56 -8.33
N ALA A 203 -8.21 24.80 -7.00
CA ALA A 203 -7.15 24.29 -6.17
C ALA A 203 -7.36 22.80 -5.85
N LEU A 204 -6.27 22.13 -5.44
CA LEU A 204 -6.33 20.76 -4.97
C LEU A 204 -7.01 20.73 -3.58
N SER A 205 -8.20 20.14 -3.51
CA SER A 205 -8.94 19.99 -2.24
C SER A 205 -8.29 18.91 -1.35
N TYR A 206 -8.02 17.76 -1.95
CA TYR A 206 -7.29 16.66 -1.32
C TYR A 206 -6.75 15.69 -2.38
N ALA A 207 -5.82 14.86 -1.97
CA ALA A 207 -5.38 13.72 -2.77
C ALA A 207 -5.50 12.43 -1.94
N VAL A 208 -5.79 11.32 -2.62
CA VAL A 208 -5.79 9.98 -2.04
C VAL A 208 -4.68 9.18 -2.69
N LEU A 209 -3.71 8.79 -1.89
CA LEU A 209 -2.60 7.93 -2.31
C LEU A 209 -2.92 6.49 -1.98
N GLY A 210 -3.21 5.67 -3.00
CA GLY A 210 -3.40 4.22 -2.89
C GLY A 210 -2.12 3.46 -3.21
N ILE A 211 -1.76 2.51 -2.36
CA ILE A 211 -0.59 1.64 -2.49
C ILE A 211 -1.05 0.19 -2.32
N GLY A 212 -0.93 -0.62 -3.37
CA GLY A 212 -1.22 -2.04 -3.30
C GLY A 212 0.06 -2.85 -3.43
N VAL A 213 0.42 -3.64 -2.40
CA VAL A 213 1.61 -4.50 -2.40
C VAL A 213 1.21 -5.96 -2.35
N ASN A 214 1.71 -6.77 -3.27
CA ASN A 214 1.60 -8.21 -3.24
C ASN A 214 2.69 -8.75 -2.31
N VAL A 215 2.34 -9.09 -1.08
CA VAL A 215 3.29 -9.58 -0.08
C VAL A 215 3.54 -11.08 -0.26
N TYR A 216 2.47 -11.84 -0.46
CA TYR A 216 2.51 -13.29 -0.68
C TYR A 216 1.73 -13.68 -1.95
N PRO A 217 2.06 -14.82 -2.57
CA PRO A 217 1.23 -15.37 -3.64
C PRO A 217 -0.20 -15.63 -3.11
N PRO A 218 -1.21 -15.27 -3.89
CA PRO A 218 -2.60 -15.57 -3.51
C PRO A 218 -2.87 -17.08 -3.59
N VAL A 219 -3.82 -17.55 -2.78
CA VAL A 219 -4.30 -18.93 -2.86
C VAL A 219 -4.85 -19.17 -4.26
N GLY A 220 -4.35 -20.19 -4.95
CA GLY A 220 -4.71 -20.48 -6.34
C GLY A 220 -3.87 -19.70 -7.38
N GLY A 221 -2.93 -18.86 -6.95
CA GLY A 221 -2.07 -18.06 -7.83
C GLY A 221 -2.72 -16.78 -8.35
N PHE A 222 -1.98 -16.03 -9.14
CA PHE A 222 -2.50 -14.83 -9.82
C PHE A 222 -3.40 -15.22 -11.01
N PRO A 223 -4.45 -14.41 -11.31
CA PRO A 223 -5.29 -14.59 -12.50
C PRO A 223 -4.48 -14.71 -13.80
N ALA A 224 -5.03 -15.44 -14.78
CA ALA A 224 -4.32 -15.82 -16.00
C ALA A 224 -3.80 -14.62 -16.80
N ASP A 225 -4.51 -13.51 -16.80
CA ASP A 225 -4.18 -12.26 -17.51
C ASP A 225 -3.00 -11.49 -16.90
N ILE A 226 -2.72 -11.71 -15.60
CA ILE A 226 -1.63 -11.03 -14.89
C ILE A 226 -0.53 -11.97 -14.37
N LYS A 227 -0.72 -13.30 -14.37
CA LYS A 227 0.21 -14.27 -13.77
C LYS A 227 1.67 -14.17 -14.26
N ASN A 228 1.86 -13.75 -15.51
CA ASN A 228 3.19 -13.59 -16.09
C ASN A 228 3.86 -12.26 -15.72
N LYS A 229 3.08 -11.26 -15.27
CA LYS A 229 3.53 -9.89 -14.95
C LYS A 229 3.54 -9.61 -13.46
N ALA A 230 2.65 -10.23 -12.70
CA ALA A 230 2.55 -10.05 -11.25
C ALA A 230 3.53 -10.97 -10.51
N GLY A 231 4.05 -10.48 -9.39
CA GLY A 231 4.86 -11.21 -8.43
C GLY A 231 4.45 -10.89 -7.02
N ALA A 232 5.07 -11.57 -6.05
CA ALA A 232 4.94 -11.33 -4.63
C ALA A 232 6.32 -11.21 -3.99
N LEU A 233 6.39 -10.58 -2.80
CA LEU A 233 7.65 -10.35 -2.11
C LEU A 233 8.22 -11.62 -1.47
N SER A 234 7.38 -12.55 -1.04
CA SER A 234 7.83 -13.79 -0.43
C SER A 234 6.84 -14.93 -0.69
N ASP A 235 7.37 -16.12 -0.92
CA ASP A 235 6.57 -17.34 -1.07
C ASP A 235 6.15 -17.94 0.28
N THR A 236 6.79 -17.51 1.37
CA THR A 236 6.51 -17.98 2.73
C THR A 236 6.10 -16.83 3.65
N LYS A 237 5.21 -17.13 4.61
CA LYS A 237 4.78 -16.13 5.60
C LYS A 237 5.90 -15.87 6.61
N HIS A 238 6.17 -14.59 6.86
CA HIS A 238 7.15 -14.14 7.86
C HIS A 238 6.45 -13.36 8.96
N PRO A 239 6.74 -13.64 10.24
CA PRO A 239 6.10 -12.95 11.37
C PRO A 239 6.21 -11.43 11.26
N GLY A 240 5.08 -10.74 11.33
CA GLY A 240 4.98 -9.28 11.34
C GLY A 240 5.48 -8.57 10.07
N LEU A 241 5.72 -9.28 8.97
CA LEU A 241 6.22 -8.69 7.73
C LEU A 241 5.30 -7.56 7.23
N LYS A 242 3.98 -7.79 7.21
CA LYS A 242 3.02 -6.80 6.74
C LYS A 242 3.01 -5.54 7.61
N ASN A 243 3.07 -5.70 8.94
CA ASN A 243 3.10 -4.55 9.86
C ASN A 243 4.41 -3.77 9.71
N ARG A 244 5.56 -4.45 9.61
CA ARG A 244 6.86 -3.79 9.37
C ARG A 244 6.88 -3.05 8.04
N LEU A 245 6.38 -3.68 6.98
CA LEU A 245 6.33 -3.07 5.66
C LEU A 245 5.39 -1.85 5.64
N ALA A 246 4.21 -1.95 6.25
CA ALA A 246 3.27 -0.83 6.36
C ALA A 246 3.89 0.36 7.11
N ALA A 247 4.48 0.11 8.29
CA ALA A 247 5.11 1.16 9.09
C ALA A 247 6.29 1.82 8.36
N GLU A 248 7.13 1.02 7.68
CA GLU A 248 8.26 1.55 6.93
C GLU A 248 7.82 2.38 5.72
N ILE A 249 6.79 1.94 4.99
CA ILE A 249 6.19 2.71 3.89
C ILE A 249 5.66 4.05 4.41
N ILE A 250 4.89 4.05 5.50
CA ILE A 250 4.32 5.27 6.10
C ILE A 250 5.46 6.23 6.50
N THR A 251 6.45 5.74 7.25
CA THR A 251 7.59 6.56 7.72
C THR A 251 8.35 7.20 6.56
N ARG A 252 8.72 6.43 5.53
CA ARG A 252 9.49 6.94 4.39
C ARG A 252 8.68 7.88 3.52
N PHE A 253 7.41 7.51 3.26
CA PHE A 253 6.55 8.35 2.44
C PHE A 253 6.36 9.73 3.09
N PHE A 254 6.04 9.82 4.35
CA PHE A 254 5.86 11.12 5.01
C PHE A 254 7.16 11.89 5.19
N SER A 255 8.32 11.22 5.29
CA SER A 255 9.61 11.89 5.22
C SER A 255 9.83 12.60 3.88
N TYR A 256 9.49 11.97 2.76
CA TYR A 256 9.55 12.59 1.44
C TYR A 256 8.45 13.63 1.22
N TYR A 257 7.24 13.33 1.69
CA TYR A 257 6.08 14.20 1.52
C TYR A 257 6.25 15.54 2.26
N SER A 258 6.79 15.53 3.48
CA SER A 258 7.07 16.75 4.26
C SER A 258 8.12 17.66 3.61
N SER A 259 8.96 17.11 2.73
CA SER A 259 9.99 17.83 1.99
C SER A 259 9.81 17.73 0.48
N LEU A 260 8.57 17.60 0.00
CA LEU A 260 8.27 17.32 -1.41
C LEU A 260 8.86 18.38 -2.36
N ALA A 261 8.86 19.65 -1.95
CA ALA A 261 9.45 20.75 -2.71
C ALA A 261 10.98 20.64 -2.85
N ALA A 262 11.67 20.02 -1.89
CA ALA A 262 13.11 19.79 -1.94
C ALA A 262 13.49 18.59 -2.83
N LYS A 263 12.49 17.82 -3.28
CA LYS A 263 12.65 16.68 -4.22
C LYS A 263 13.65 15.62 -3.76
N THR A 264 13.82 15.42 -2.46
CA THR A 264 14.79 14.45 -1.89
C THR A 264 14.51 12.99 -2.31
N TYR A 265 13.31 12.70 -2.77
CA TYR A 265 12.91 11.39 -3.33
C TYR A 265 13.42 11.15 -4.76
N LEU A 266 13.88 12.19 -5.47
CA LEU A 266 14.13 12.13 -6.91
C LEU A 266 15.32 11.22 -7.26
N ASP A 267 16.44 11.34 -6.57
CA ASP A 267 17.60 10.46 -6.77
C ASP A 267 17.30 9.00 -6.41
N PRO A 268 16.68 8.69 -5.25
CA PRO A 268 16.17 7.34 -4.95
C PRO A 268 15.23 6.77 -6.02
N TYR A 269 14.35 7.60 -6.59
CA TYR A 269 13.45 7.22 -7.66
C TYR A 269 14.20 6.94 -8.96
N ARG A 270 15.04 7.87 -9.41
CA ARG A 270 15.80 7.77 -10.68
C ARG A 270 16.75 6.57 -10.68
N SER A 271 17.46 6.35 -9.59
CA SER A 271 18.43 5.25 -9.48
C SER A 271 17.79 3.85 -9.61
N ARG A 272 16.48 3.75 -9.33
CA ARG A 272 15.71 2.51 -9.46
C ARG A 272 14.88 2.45 -10.74
N CYS A 273 14.71 3.57 -11.44
CA CYS A 273 13.88 3.62 -12.63
C CYS A 273 14.54 2.90 -13.81
N ILE A 274 13.91 1.81 -14.28
CA ILE A 274 14.47 0.96 -15.33
C ILE A 274 14.08 1.38 -16.75
N VAL A 275 13.32 2.45 -16.90
CA VAL A 275 12.74 2.87 -18.18
C VAL A 275 13.69 3.71 -19.03
N PRO A 276 14.44 4.69 -18.48
CA PRO A 276 15.41 5.47 -19.27
C PRO A 276 16.43 4.57 -19.98
N GLY A 277 16.81 4.97 -21.18
CA GLY A 277 17.76 4.22 -22.01
C GLY A 277 17.15 3.03 -22.78
N LYS A 278 15.81 2.86 -22.78
CA LYS A 278 15.15 1.74 -23.42
C LYS A 278 14.21 2.17 -24.55
N ASN A 279 14.07 1.29 -25.54
CA ASN A 279 12.96 1.38 -26.47
C ASN A 279 11.67 0.98 -25.78
N ILE A 280 10.65 1.78 -25.94
CA ILE A 280 9.34 1.62 -25.31
C ILE A 280 8.23 1.77 -26.35
N THR A 281 7.03 1.38 -25.97
CA THR A 281 5.81 1.78 -26.67
C THR A 281 5.01 2.69 -25.75
N VAL A 282 4.73 3.89 -26.17
CA VAL A 282 3.83 4.83 -25.50
C VAL A 282 2.40 4.49 -25.87
N LEU A 283 1.55 4.29 -24.87
CA LEU A 283 0.13 3.97 -25.00
C LEU A 283 -0.66 5.21 -24.64
N SER A 284 -1.21 5.89 -25.63
CA SER A 284 -2.01 7.12 -25.44
C SER A 284 -3.24 7.10 -26.31
N CYS A 285 -4.42 7.36 -25.71
CA CYS A 285 -5.71 7.44 -26.42
C CYS A 285 -5.99 6.24 -27.36
N GLY A 286 -5.59 5.02 -26.94
CA GLY A 286 -5.77 3.81 -27.73
C GLY A 286 -4.78 3.63 -28.89
N ARG A 287 -3.78 4.51 -29.01
CA ARG A 287 -2.68 4.38 -29.97
C ARG A 287 -1.43 3.88 -29.31
N GLU A 288 -0.70 3.05 -30.03
CA GLU A 288 0.62 2.53 -29.66
C GLU A 288 1.67 3.21 -30.52
N THR A 289 2.54 4.01 -29.89
CA THR A 289 3.60 4.72 -30.61
C THR A 289 4.96 4.29 -30.10
N PRO A 290 5.85 3.75 -30.97
CA PRO A 290 7.24 3.47 -30.62
C PRO A 290 7.97 4.75 -30.22
N ALA A 291 8.81 4.66 -29.18
CA ALA A 291 9.63 5.75 -28.73
C ALA A 291 10.86 5.26 -27.98
N TYR A 292 11.86 6.10 -27.86
CA TYR A 292 13.02 5.90 -26.98
C TYR A 292 12.84 6.72 -25.71
N ALA A 293 12.94 6.07 -24.55
CA ALA A 293 12.88 6.74 -23.25
C ALA A 293 14.23 7.37 -22.93
N VAL A 294 14.29 8.70 -22.90
CA VAL A 294 15.56 9.44 -22.76
C VAL A 294 15.94 9.57 -21.29
N MET A 295 15.10 10.22 -20.49
CA MET A 295 15.39 10.49 -19.07
C MET A 295 14.10 10.77 -18.28
N ILE A 296 14.24 10.78 -16.96
CA ILE A 296 13.25 11.33 -16.03
C ILE A 296 13.71 12.73 -15.61
N ASP A 297 12.89 13.75 -15.85
CA ASP A 297 13.19 15.13 -15.45
C ASP A 297 12.93 15.40 -13.95
N ASP A 298 13.17 16.63 -13.52
CA ASP A 298 13.00 17.03 -12.12
C ASP A 298 11.54 17.10 -11.65
N ASP A 299 10.59 17.03 -12.58
CA ASP A 299 9.15 16.92 -12.28
C ASP A 299 8.64 15.49 -12.43
N CYS A 300 9.56 14.50 -12.47
CA CYS A 300 9.26 13.08 -12.67
C CYS A 300 8.54 12.76 -13.99
N ARG A 301 8.60 13.67 -14.98
CA ARG A 301 8.11 13.40 -16.33
C ARG A 301 9.11 12.54 -17.08
N LEU A 302 8.60 11.68 -17.95
CA LEU A 302 9.44 10.87 -18.84
C LEU A 302 9.64 11.62 -20.16
N LEU A 303 10.88 12.02 -20.44
CA LEU A 303 11.24 12.49 -21.78
C LEU A 303 11.35 11.32 -22.72
N VAL A 304 10.57 11.36 -23.79
CA VAL A 304 10.61 10.35 -24.86
C VAL A 304 10.99 11.02 -26.17
N ARG A 305 11.67 10.26 -27.05
CA ARG A 305 11.99 10.64 -28.42
C ARG A 305 11.34 9.67 -29.36
N TYR A 306 10.56 10.19 -30.32
CA TYR A 306 9.88 9.41 -31.35
C TYR A 306 10.78 9.16 -32.55
N ASP A 307 10.37 8.25 -33.46
CA ASP A 307 11.16 7.88 -34.65
C ASP A 307 11.35 9.04 -35.64
N ASP A 308 10.46 10.03 -35.64
CA ASP A 308 10.56 11.27 -36.44
C ASP A 308 11.52 12.31 -35.85
N GLY A 309 12.15 12.00 -34.71
CA GLY A 309 13.08 12.88 -33.98
C GLY A 309 12.40 13.86 -33.04
N SER A 310 11.06 13.93 -32.99
CA SER A 310 10.35 14.78 -32.03
C SER A 310 10.49 14.27 -30.60
N GLU A 311 10.46 15.19 -29.65
CA GLU A 311 10.56 14.89 -28.22
C GLU A 311 9.33 15.39 -27.46
N GLU A 312 8.91 14.60 -26.45
CA GLU A 312 7.76 14.92 -25.61
C GLU A 312 8.04 14.58 -24.14
N TYR A 313 7.59 15.44 -23.21
CA TYR A 313 7.58 15.14 -21.78
C TYR A 313 6.24 14.56 -21.36
N LEU A 314 6.22 13.28 -21.07
CA LEU A 314 5.03 12.57 -20.57
C LEU A 314 4.90 12.79 -19.06
N SER A 315 3.82 13.45 -18.61
CA SER A 315 3.45 13.62 -17.20
C SER A 315 2.57 12.49 -16.68
N SER A 316 1.88 11.79 -17.59
CA SER A 316 1.06 10.62 -17.33
C SER A 316 1.09 9.71 -18.55
N GLY A 317 0.60 8.51 -18.42
CA GLY A 317 0.51 7.58 -19.55
C GLY A 317 0.79 6.16 -19.13
N GLU A 318 0.64 5.26 -20.05
CA GLU A 318 1.07 3.88 -19.93
C GLU A 318 2.20 3.64 -20.92
N ILE A 319 3.25 2.97 -20.46
CA ILE A 319 4.35 2.55 -21.31
C ILE A 319 4.50 1.03 -21.26
N SER A 320 4.85 0.43 -22.39
CA SER A 320 5.32 -0.93 -22.47
C SER A 320 6.80 -0.93 -22.84
N ILE A 321 7.62 -1.63 -22.06
CA ILE A 321 9.04 -1.83 -22.40
C ILE A 321 9.12 -2.92 -23.45
N ARG A 322 9.77 -2.65 -24.58
CA ARG A 322 10.11 -3.68 -25.54
C ARG A 322 11.36 -4.41 -25.04
N LEU A 323 11.24 -5.70 -24.84
CA LEU A 323 12.35 -6.60 -24.53
C LEU A 323 13.06 -7.00 -25.82
#